data_5a68680cc03c9efc661e8cc40a0b8bc2
#
_entry.id   5a68680cc03c9efc661e8cc40a0b8bc2
#
_cell.length_a   1.000
_cell.length_b   1.000
_cell.length_c   1.000
_cell.angle_alpha   90.00
_cell.angle_beta   90.00
_cell.angle_gamma   90.00
#
_symmetry.space_group_name_H-M   'P 1'
#
loop_
_entity.id
_entity.type
_entity.pdbx_description
1 polymer ?
#
loop_
_entity_poly.entity_id
_entity_poly.type
_entity_poly.pdbx_seq_one_letter_code
_entity_poly.pdbx_strand_id
1 'polypeptide(L)'
;MQLGLRANWQQFTRLLIVNAFVGGMVGLERSIVPLLGQRAFGLASATAVLSFIISFGVVKALANLFAGRLSDRIGRKGVLVVGWLFGLPVPFLIIFAPSWGWVVFANVLLGINQGFCWSTTVIMKIDLVGPARRGLAMGLNEAAGYGAVSLAAIAAGYLAATYALRPQPFLLGIGFALAGLLLSLFFVHESHGHARYEAAMLASALEQAPAPGQKTQPPDQQAAAPSFKDIFLFTSWKNRTLFAVCQAGLVNNLNDGLAWGLFPLFFAAHSLSIAQIGLLAGIYPGVWGATQLLTGALSDRIGRKGMIVGGMLLQGVAIGLLPLLHGFGWWALTMGLLGLGTALVYPTLLAAVADVAHPDWRASAVGVYRLWRDSGYAIGALLAGVLADLFGVTWAIGIIAGLTFLSGVVVQGVMAETLSRKRLKQVSTG
;
A
#
# COMPACT_ATOMS: atom_id res chain seq x y z
N MET A 1 5.25 -19.26 -24.67
CA MET A 1 4.70 -18.68 -23.45
C MET A 1 3.27 -18.24 -23.71
N GLN A 2 2.38 -18.31 -22.73
CA GLN A 2 1.00 -17.85 -22.87
C GLN A 2 0.71 -16.83 -21.77
N LEU A 3 0.09 -15.71 -22.16
CA LEU A 3 -0.41 -14.71 -21.21
C LEU A 3 -1.85 -15.09 -20.78
N GLY A 4 -2.21 -14.72 -19.56
CA GLY A 4 -3.56 -14.90 -19.06
C GLY A 4 -3.63 -15.63 -17.72
N LEU A 5 -4.64 -15.28 -16.93
CA LEU A 5 -4.83 -15.82 -15.58
C LEU A 5 -5.05 -17.35 -15.59
N ARG A 6 -5.84 -17.85 -16.55
CA ARG A 6 -6.12 -19.30 -16.65
C ARG A 6 -4.88 -20.11 -17.02
N ALA A 7 -4.06 -19.60 -17.94
CA ALA A 7 -2.82 -20.27 -18.37
C ALA A 7 -1.77 -20.33 -17.26
N ASN A 8 -1.74 -19.31 -16.39
CA ASN A 8 -0.71 -19.13 -15.35
C ASN A 8 -1.27 -19.23 -13.94
N TRP A 9 -2.47 -19.85 -13.71
CA TRP A 9 -3.17 -19.82 -12.44
C TRP A 9 -2.33 -20.36 -11.27
N GLN A 10 -1.54 -21.43 -11.48
CA GLN A 10 -0.70 -22.01 -10.43
C GLN A 10 0.36 -21.04 -9.93
N GLN A 11 1.08 -20.42 -10.87
CA GLN A 11 2.11 -19.43 -10.54
C GLN A 11 1.49 -18.18 -9.92
N PHE A 12 0.34 -17.74 -10.44
CA PHE A 12 -0.41 -16.62 -9.91
C PHE A 12 -0.85 -16.86 -8.45
N THR A 13 -1.39 -18.04 -8.15
CA THR A 13 -1.80 -18.43 -6.80
C THR A 13 -0.60 -18.51 -5.84
N ARG A 14 0.53 -19.07 -6.27
CA ARG A 14 1.78 -19.07 -5.47
C ARG A 14 2.20 -17.65 -5.09
N LEU A 15 2.14 -16.72 -6.05
CA LEU A 15 2.46 -15.32 -5.81
C LEU A 15 1.44 -14.62 -4.89
N LEU A 16 0.15 -15.03 -4.90
CA LEU A 16 -0.84 -14.54 -3.94
C LEU A 16 -0.50 -15.02 -2.53
N ILE A 17 -0.14 -16.29 -2.36
CA ILE A 17 0.25 -16.85 -1.06
C ILE A 17 1.52 -16.18 -0.54
N VAL A 18 2.53 -15.98 -1.40
CA VAL A 18 3.75 -15.23 -1.03
C VAL A 18 3.38 -13.82 -0.58
N ASN A 19 2.49 -13.12 -1.31
CA ASN A 19 2.05 -11.78 -0.92
C ASN A 19 1.25 -11.77 0.40
N ALA A 20 0.48 -12.83 0.66
CA ALA A 20 -0.20 -12.98 1.95
C ALA A 20 0.81 -13.12 3.10
N PHE A 21 1.90 -13.88 2.94
CA PHE A 21 2.96 -13.93 3.97
C PHE A 21 3.65 -12.58 4.15
N VAL A 22 3.87 -11.82 3.06
CA VAL A 22 4.41 -10.45 3.15
C VAL A 22 3.45 -9.56 3.95
N GLY A 23 2.15 -9.61 3.69
CA GLY A 23 1.13 -8.91 4.47
C GLY A 23 1.09 -9.36 5.93
N GLY A 24 1.19 -10.69 6.17
CA GLY A 24 1.24 -11.27 7.51
C GLY A 24 2.37 -10.70 8.37
N MET A 25 3.57 -10.54 7.82
CA MET A 25 4.71 -9.92 8.52
C MET A 25 4.39 -8.51 9.02
N VAL A 26 3.71 -7.71 8.23
CA VAL A 26 3.28 -6.35 8.63
C VAL A 26 2.18 -6.42 9.68
N GLY A 27 1.18 -7.28 9.46
CA GLY A 27 0.01 -7.38 10.34
C GLY A 27 0.37 -7.73 11.77
N LEU A 28 1.36 -8.60 11.98
CA LEU A 28 1.84 -8.99 13.32
C LEU A 28 2.26 -7.78 14.17
N GLU A 29 2.83 -6.76 13.56
CA GLU A 29 3.37 -5.62 14.28
C GLU A 29 2.32 -4.54 14.61
N ARG A 30 1.28 -4.40 13.77
CA ARG A 30 0.36 -3.25 13.81
C ARG A 30 -0.54 -3.20 15.03
N SER A 31 -0.75 -4.32 15.70
CA SER A 31 -1.58 -4.37 16.92
C SER A 31 -0.77 -4.35 18.20
N ILE A 32 0.46 -4.87 18.18
CA ILE A 32 1.19 -5.17 19.43
C ILE A 32 2.49 -4.39 19.62
N VAL A 33 3.20 -3.99 18.54
CA VAL A 33 4.49 -3.29 18.69
C VAL A 33 4.36 -1.94 19.39
N PRO A 34 3.34 -1.10 19.16
CA PRO A 34 3.15 0.11 19.96
C PRO A 34 3.00 -0.18 21.46
N LEU A 35 2.24 -1.23 21.81
CA LEU A 35 2.06 -1.66 23.20
C LEU A 35 3.36 -2.22 23.79
N LEU A 36 4.16 -2.93 22.98
CA LEU A 36 5.48 -3.42 23.39
C LEU A 36 6.41 -2.26 23.73
N GLY A 37 6.40 -1.18 22.93
CA GLY A 37 7.17 0.05 23.17
C GLY A 37 6.85 0.66 24.54
N GLN A 38 5.56 0.82 24.85
CA GLN A 38 5.13 1.38 26.14
C GLN A 38 5.36 0.42 27.30
N ARG A 39 4.89 -0.84 27.20
CA ARG A 39 4.82 -1.75 28.37
C ARG A 39 6.13 -2.46 28.65
N ALA A 40 6.90 -2.85 27.63
CA ALA A 40 8.14 -3.61 27.80
C ALA A 40 9.40 -2.72 27.78
N PHE A 41 9.38 -1.63 27.00
CA PHE A 41 10.52 -0.71 26.90
C PHE A 41 10.32 0.61 27.66
N GLY A 42 9.15 0.83 28.28
CA GLY A 42 8.88 2.00 29.11
C GLY A 42 8.88 3.34 28.38
N LEU A 43 8.61 3.35 27.06
CA LEU A 43 8.61 4.58 26.26
C LEU A 43 7.39 5.43 26.58
N ALA A 44 7.62 6.65 27.08
CA ALA A 44 6.57 7.62 27.38
C ALA A 44 6.18 8.46 26.15
N SER A 45 7.14 8.80 25.28
CA SER A 45 6.91 9.59 24.07
C SER A 45 6.25 8.76 22.97
N ALA A 46 5.15 9.27 22.43
CA ALA A 46 4.48 8.66 21.28
C ALA A 46 5.38 8.68 20.04
N THR A 47 6.14 9.77 19.81
CA THR A 47 7.12 9.84 18.72
C THR A 47 8.16 8.75 18.85
N ALA A 48 8.68 8.49 20.06
CA ALA A 48 9.63 7.42 20.29
C ALA A 48 9.01 6.05 19.99
N VAL A 49 7.79 5.81 20.45
CA VAL A 49 7.06 4.57 20.14
C VAL A 49 6.86 4.41 18.63
N LEU A 50 6.44 5.46 17.92
CA LEU A 50 6.15 5.39 16.49
C LEU A 50 7.40 5.36 15.59
N SER A 51 8.61 5.50 16.15
CA SER A 51 9.89 5.49 15.40
C SER A 51 10.07 4.23 14.54
N PHE A 52 9.49 3.10 14.92
CA PHE A 52 9.51 1.87 14.13
C PHE A 52 8.71 2.00 12.81
N ILE A 53 7.57 2.73 12.81
CA ILE A 53 6.80 3.00 11.59
C ILE A 53 7.52 4.04 10.73
N ILE A 54 8.15 5.05 11.36
CA ILE A 54 8.92 6.07 10.64
C ILE A 54 10.05 5.41 9.86
N SER A 55 10.87 4.57 10.54
CA SER A 55 11.96 3.84 9.88
C SER A 55 11.47 2.90 8.78
N PHE A 56 10.42 2.13 9.06
CA PHE A 56 9.75 1.27 8.07
C PHE A 56 9.29 2.06 6.85
N GLY A 57 8.58 3.16 7.04
CA GLY A 57 7.98 3.95 5.94
C GLY A 57 9.03 4.57 5.04
N VAL A 58 10.08 5.20 5.62
CA VAL A 58 11.20 5.77 4.86
C VAL A 58 11.88 4.70 4.02
N VAL A 59 12.25 3.59 4.64
CA VAL A 59 13.00 2.52 3.96
C VAL A 59 12.13 1.82 2.91
N LYS A 60 10.85 1.58 3.19
CA LYS A 60 9.92 1.01 2.20
C LYS A 60 9.75 1.91 0.98
N ALA A 61 9.62 3.23 1.17
CA ALA A 61 9.49 4.18 0.06
C ALA A 61 10.72 4.15 -0.85
N LEU A 62 11.92 4.14 -0.25
CA LEU A 62 13.18 4.03 -0.99
C LEU A 62 13.32 2.66 -1.66
N ALA A 63 13.05 1.57 -0.95
CA ALA A 63 13.14 0.22 -1.50
C ALA A 63 12.20 0.03 -2.71
N ASN A 64 10.97 0.55 -2.65
CA ASN A 64 10.02 0.53 -3.77
C ASN A 64 10.56 1.25 -5.02
N LEU A 65 11.26 2.38 -4.83
CA LEU A 65 11.86 3.14 -5.95
C LEU A 65 12.92 2.32 -6.68
N PHE A 66 13.69 1.51 -5.94
CA PHE A 66 14.78 0.69 -6.51
C PHE A 66 14.32 -0.70 -6.97
N ALA A 67 13.23 -1.24 -6.44
CA ALA A 67 12.76 -2.60 -6.71
C ALA A 67 12.55 -2.88 -8.20
N GLY A 68 11.98 -1.93 -8.95
CA GLY A 68 11.78 -2.07 -10.40
C GLY A 68 13.09 -2.22 -11.16
N ARG A 69 14.04 -1.30 -10.95
CA ARG A 69 15.36 -1.33 -11.61
C ARG A 69 16.17 -2.58 -11.23
N LEU A 70 16.08 -2.97 -9.97
CA LEU A 70 16.79 -4.17 -9.50
C LEU A 70 16.18 -5.42 -10.13
N SER A 71 14.86 -5.49 -10.27
CA SER A 71 14.14 -6.58 -10.94
C SER A 71 14.53 -6.74 -12.41
N ASP A 72 14.88 -5.65 -13.09
CA ASP A 72 15.33 -5.70 -14.47
C ASP A 72 16.77 -6.25 -14.60
N ARG A 73 17.60 -6.08 -13.55
CA ARG A 73 19.00 -6.52 -13.53
C ARG A 73 19.19 -7.95 -13.07
N ILE A 74 18.60 -8.33 -11.93
CA ILE A 74 18.80 -9.65 -11.30
C ILE A 74 17.60 -10.58 -11.44
N GLY A 75 16.56 -10.14 -12.18
CA GLY A 75 15.30 -10.88 -12.34
C GLY A 75 14.31 -10.63 -11.20
N ARG A 76 13.02 -10.88 -11.49
CA ARG A 76 11.93 -10.70 -10.51
C ARG A 76 12.08 -11.66 -9.33
N LYS A 77 12.34 -12.94 -9.62
CA LYS A 77 12.56 -13.96 -8.59
C LYS A 77 13.76 -13.62 -7.69
N GLY A 78 14.84 -13.12 -8.26
CA GLY A 78 16.02 -12.70 -7.50
C GLY A 78 15.71 -11.64 -6.46
N VAL A 79 14.98 -10.56 -6.85
CA VAL A 79 14.57 -9.49 -5.93
C VAL A 79 13.63 -10.01 -4.85
N LEU A 80 12.70 -10.91 -5.19
CA LEU A 80 11.77 -11.50 -4.24
C LEU A 80 12.52 -12.31 -3.17
N VAL A 81 13.48 -13.13 -3.56
CA VAL A 81 14.32 -13.92 -2.63
C VAL A 81 15.16 -13.02 -1.73
N VAL A 82 15.83 -12.02 -2.31
CA VAL A 82 16.59 -11.01 -1.53
C VAL A 82 15.69 -10.30 -0.52
N GLY A 83 14.49 -9.93 -0.92
CA GLY A 83 13.50 -9.34 0.00
C GLY A 83 13.18 -10.24 1.19
N TRP A 84 13.01 -11.55 0.99
CA TRP A 84 12.80 -12.50 2.08
C TRP A 84 14.02 -12.71 2.97
N LEU A 85 15.23 -12.64 2.44
CA LEU A 85 16.46 -12.69 3.25
C LEU A 85 16.53 -11.52 4.23
N PHE A 86 16.04 -10.32 3.85
CA PHE A 86 15.88 -9.21 4.78
C PHE A 86 14.69 -9.38 5.74
N GLY A 87 13.62 -10.08 5.33
CA GLY A 87 12.48 -10.37 6.19
C GLY A 87 12.74 -11.41 7.27
N LEU A 88 13.61 -12.39 6.99
CA LEU A 88 13.86 -13.53 7.87
C LEU A 88 14.38 -13.14 9.28
N PRO A 89 15.34 -12.21 9.46
CA PRO A 89 15.81 -11.83 10.78
C PRO A 89 14.82 -10.97 11.58
N VAL A 90 13.82 -10.36 10.95
CA VAL A 90 12.91 -9.41 11.61
C VAL A 90 12.25 -9.96 12.88
N PRO A 91 11.54 -11.11 12.85
CA PRO A 91 10.88 -11.61 14.05
C PRO A 91 11.88 -12.00 15.15
N PHE A 92 13.05 -12.51 14.80
CA PHE A 92 14.11 -12.82 15.77
C PHE A 92 14.63 -11.57 16.45
N LEU A 93 14.88 -10.50 15.69
CA LEU A 93 15.34 -9.22 16.24
C LEU A 93 14.34 -8.65 17.24
N ILE A 94 13.03 -8.77 16.99
CA ILE A 94 12.00 -8.28 17.91
C ILE A 94 11.89 -9.19 19.15
N ILE A 95 11.91 -10.52 18.97
CA ILE A 95 11.85 -11.49 20.08
C ILE A 95 12.99 -11.24 21.06
N PHE A 96 14.20 -11.12 20.57
CA PHE A 96 15.42 -10.98 21.38
C PHE A 96 15.88 -9.54 21.60
N ALA A 97 15.06 -8.54 21.23
CA ALA A 97 15.40 -7.12 21.34
C ALA A 97 15.78 -6.73 22.78
N PRO A 98 17.03 -6.32 23.07
CA PRO A 98 17.44 -5.83 24.38
C PRO A 98 17.05 -4.36 24.57
N SER A 99 16.80 -3.62 23.50
CA SER A 99 16.39 -2.22 23.51
C SER A 99 15.47 -1.89 22.35
N TRP A 100 14.79 -0.75 22.43
CA TRP A 100 13.90 -0.29 21.36
C TRP A 100 14.60 -0.08 20.00
N GLY A 101 15.87 0.31 20.02
CA GLY A 101 16.66 0.47 18.79
C GLY A 101 16.72 -0.80 17.94
N TRP A 102 16.69 -1.99 18.54
CA TRP A 102 16.62 -3.27 17.82
C TRP A 102 15.26 -3.46 17.11
N VAL A 103 14.17 -3.02 17.73
CA VAL A 103 12.83 -3.04 17.11
C VAL A 103 12.79 -2.07 15.92
N VAL A 104 13.36 -0.87 16.07
CA VAL A 104 13.49 0.10 14.97
C VAL A 104 14.34 -0.48 13.84
N PHE A 105 15.48 -1.11 14.16
CA PHE A 105 16.32 -1.77 13.15
C PHE A 105 15.61 -2.95 12.45
N ALA A 106 14.85 -3.76 13.19
CA ALA A 106 14.02 -4.80 12.60
C ALA A 106 13.02 -4.21 11.56
N ASN A 107 12.46 -3.05 11.86
CA ASN A 107 11.54 -2.35 10.95
C ASN A 107 12.23 -1.70 9.73
N VAL A 108 13.52 -1.34 9.82
CA VAL A 108 14.33 -1.03 8.64
C VAL A 108 14.38 -2.24 7.69
N LEU A 109 14.70 -3.43 8.23
CA LEU A 109 14.74 -4.67 7.43
C LEU A 109 13.36 -5.07 6.89
N LEU A 110 12.31 -4.90 7.70
CA LEU A 110 10.93 -5.12 7.25
C LEU A 110 10.54 -4.16 6.13
N GLY A 111 11.00 -2.90 6.18
CA GLY A 111 10.80 -1.92 5.11
C GLY A 111 11.41 -2.37 3.79
N ILE A 112 12.65 -2.91 3.80
CA ILE A 112 13.29 -3.49 2.62
C ILE A 112 12.50 -4.71 2.12
N ASN A 113 12.14 -5.64 3.01
CA ASN A 113 11.33 -6.80 2.69
C ASN A 113 10.04 -6.41 2.00
N GLN A 114 9.29 -5.46 2.58
CA GLN A 114 8.03 -4.99 2.03
C GLN A 114 8.20 -4.32 0.66
N GLY A 115 9.19 -3.43 0.53
CA GLY A 115 9.48 -2.74 -0.73
C GLY A 115 9.82 -3.72 -1.86
N PHE A 116 10.64 -4.73 -1.58
CA PHE A 116 11.05 -5.71 -2.59
C PHE A 116 9.97 -6.75 -2.84
N CYS A 117 9.46 -7.43 -1.81
CA CYS A 117 8.53 -8.54 -2.00
C CYS A 117 7.18 -8.09 -2.51
N TRP A 118 6.57 -7.04 -1.92
CA TRP A 118 5.25 -6.56 -2.36
C TRP A 118 5.29 -6.07 -3.80
N SER A 119 6.25 -5.18 -4.14
CA SER A 119 6.36 -4.66 -5.49
C SER A 119 6.63 -5.76 -6.52
N THR A 120 7.54 -6.70 -6.21
CA THR A 120 7.89 -7.77 -7.13
C THR A 120 6.73 -8.73 -7.36
N THR A 121 5.96 -9.10 -6.32
CA THR A 121 4.78 -9.95 -6.50
C THR A 121 3.70 -9.29 -7.33
N VAL A 122 3.54 -7.95 -7.26
CA VAL A 122 2.66 -7.18 -8.16
C VAL A 122 3.17 -7.25 -9.60
N ILE A 123 4.45 -6.94 -9.83
CA ILE A 123 5.06 -6.94 -11.17
C ILE A 123 4.92 -8.33 -11.81
N MET A 124 5.28 -9.40 -11.09
CA MET A 124 5.19 -10.76 -11.60
C MET A 124 3.77 -11.16 -11.99
N LYS A 125 2.75 -10.76 -11.20
CA LYS A 125 1.35 -11.05 -11.53
C LYS A 125 0.88 -10.28 -12.77
N ILE A 126 1.33 -9.05 -12.94
CA ILE A 126 1.06 -8.25 -14.13
C ILE A 126 1.68 -8.91 -15.36
N ASP A 127 2.95 -9.36 -15.26
CA ASP A 127 3.66 -10.06 -16.35
C ASP A 127 2.90 -11.33 -16.80
N LEU A 128 2.38 -12.12 -15.85
CA LEU A 128 1.67 -13.37 -16.14
C LEU A 128 0.31 -13.17 -16.80
N VAL A 129 -0.42 -12.12 -16.39
CA VAL A 129 -1.84 -11.93 -16.78
C VAL A 129 -1.97 -11.16 -18.09
N GLY A 130 -1.00 -10.29 -18.40
CA GLY A 130 -1.03 -9.42 -19.58
C GLY A 130 -2.03 -8.26 -19.47
N PRO A 131 -2.21 -7.46 -20.56
CA PRO A 131 -2.91 -6.17 -20.50
C PRO A 131 -4.39 -6.26 -20.11
N ALA A 132 -5.07 -7.32 -20.56
CA ALA A 132 -6.53 -7.42 -20.49
C ALA A 132 -7.09 -7.54 -19.05
N ARG A 133 -6.31 -8.05 -18.09
CA ARG A 133 -6.79 -8.35 -16.73
C ARG A 133 -5.87 -7.82 -15.62
N ARG A 134 -5.05 -6.81 -15.89
CA ARG A 134 -4.14 -6.18 -14.92
C ARG A 134 -4.88 -5.66 -13.68
N GLY A 135 -6.04 -5.02 -13.87
CA GLY A 135 -6.85 -4.52 -12.76
C GLY A 135 -7.29 -5.63 -11.80
N LEU A 136 -7.76 -6.77 -12.33
CA LEU A 136 -8.12 -7.93 -11.53
C LEU A 136 -6.90 -8.50 -10.78
N ALA A 137 -5.75 -8.62 -11.46
CA ALA A 137 -4.53 -9.12 -10.84
C ALA A 137 -4.06 -8.24 -9.67
N MET A 138 -4.13 -6.92 -9.84
CA MET A 138 -3.82 -5.97 -8.78
C MET A 138 -4.81 -6.03 -7.63
N GLY A 139 -6.12 -6.08 -7.92
CA GLY A 139 -7.16 -6.20 -6.90
C GLY A 139 -7.00 -7.47 -6.05
N LEU A 140 -6.75 -8.61 -6.69
CA LEU A 140 -6.48 -9.87 -6.00
C LEU A 140 -5.18 -9.82 -5.17
N ASN A 141 -4.13 -9.16 -5.68
CA ASN A 141 -2.88 -8.96 -4.93
C ASN A 141 -3.13 -8.21 -3.63
N GLU A 142 -3.80 -7.09 -3.71
CA GLU A 142 -4.05 -6.23 -2.55
C GLU A 142 -5.02 -6.90 -1.57
N ALA A 143 -6.07 -7.56 -2.07
CA ALA A 143 -7.00 -8.31 -1.22
C ALA A 143 -6.29 -9.42 -0.43
N ALA A 144 -5.41 -10.20 -1.07
CA ALA A 144 -4.63 -11.23 -0.39
C ALA A 144 -3.66 -10.63 0.64
N GLY A 145 -2.97 -9.54 0.27
CA GLY A 145 -2.02 -8.85 1.16
C GLY A 145 -2.71 -8.26 2.38
N TYR A 146 -3.71 -7.41 2.20
CA TYR A 146 -4.41 -6.75 3.32
C TYR A 146 -5.33 -7.68 4.10
N GLY A 147 -5.90 -8.70 3.46
CA GLY A 147 -6.58 -9.79 4.17
C GLY A 147 -5.63 -10.52 5.14
N ALA A 148 -4.40 -10.78 4.71
CA ALA A 148 -3.38 -11.37 5.57
C ALA A 148 -2.89 -10.41 6.67
N VAL A 149 -2.75 -9.10 6.37
CA VAL A 149 -2.49 -8.07 7.41
C VAL A 149 -3.57 -8.13 8.50
N SER A 150 -4.85 -8.19 8.10
CA SER A 150 -5.99 -8.28 9.01
C SER A 150 -5.91 -9.52 9.90
N LEU A 151 -5.80 -10.70 9.28
CA LEU A 151 -5.76 -11.97 10.02
C LEU A 151 -4.55 -12.05 10.96
N ALA A 152 -3.39 -11.58 10.51
CA ALA A 152 -2.18 -11.58 11.33
C ALA A 152 -2.29 -10.60 12.51
N ALA A 153 -2.90 -9.42 12.33
CA ALA A 153 -3.12 -8.46 13.42
C ALA A 153 -4.07 -9.03 14.49
N ILE A 154 -5.14 -9.72 14.07
CA ILE A 154 -6.08 -10.40 14.97
C ILE A 154 -5.36 -11.52 15.72
N ALA A 155 -4.63 -12.38 14.99
CA ALA A 155 -3.90 -13.50 15.58
C ALA A 155 -2.83 -13.03 16.57
N ALA A 156 -2.07 -11.98 16.22
CA ALA A 156 -1.06 -11.38 17.08
C ALA A 156 -1.69 -10.82 18.36
N GLY A 157 -2.79 -10.10 18.27
CA GLY A 157 -3.54 -9.58 19.41
C GLY A 157 -4.05 -10.69 20.32
N TYR A 158 -4.60 -11.77 19.76
CA TYR A 158 -5.07 -12.93 20.51
C TYR A 158 -3.91 -13.64 21.24
N LEU A 159 -2.82 -13.93 20.53
CA LEU A 159 -1.65 -14.58 21.13
C LEU A 159 -1.00 -13.71 22.22
N ALA A 160 -0.91 -12.41 22.00
CA ALA A 160 -0.37 -11.48 22.99
C ALA A 160 -1.26 -11.37 24.23
N ALA A 161 -2.58 -11.47 24.07
CA ALA A 161 -3.53 -11.46 25.19
C ALA A 161 -3.49 -12.77 26.00
N THR A 162 -3.27 -13.91 25.33
CA THR A 162 -3.27 -15.24 25.95
C THR A 162 -1.94 -15.56 26.64
N TYR A 163 -0.83 -15.14 26.04
CA TYR A 163 0.51 -15.47 26.52
C TYR A 163 1.29 -14.22 26.96
N ALA A 164 1.91 -13.53 25.99
CA ALA A 164 2.67 -12.31 26.21
C ALA A 164 2.83 -11.53 24.90
N LEU A 165 3.23 -10.23 25.00
CA LEU A 165 3.54 -9.39 23.83
C LEU A 165 4.68 -9.96 22.98
N ARG A 166 5.57 -10.74 23.56
CA ARG A 166 6.63 -11.53 22.92
C ARG A 166 7.02 -12.73 23.81
N PRO A 167 7.52 -13.87 23.26
CA PRO A 167 7.87 -14.10 21.86
C PRO A 167 6.70 -14.58 20.98
N GLN A 168 5.59 -15.08 21.56
CA GLN A 168 4.59 -15.90 20.88
C GLN A 168 4.01 -15.31 19.60
N PRO A 169 3.57 -14.04 19.52
CA PRO A 169 3.07 -13.48 18.28
C PRO A 169 4.11 -13.50 17.14
N PHE A 170 5.38 -13.27 17.45
CA PHE A 170 6.46 -13.21 16.46
C PHE A 170 6.95 -14.59 15.98
N LEU A 171 6.58 -15.69 16.68
CA LEU A 171 6.80 -17.05 16.17
C LEU A 171 6.02 -17.28 14.86
N LEU A 172 4.82 -16.68 14.71
CA LEU A 172 4.12 -16.67 13.43
C LEU A 172 4.92 -15.97 12.35
N GLY A 173 5.62 -14.88 12.70
CA GLY A 173 6.49 -14.15 11.78
C GLY A 173 7.65 -14.99 11.26
N ILE A 174 8.25 -15.84 12.10
CA ILE A 174 9.25 -16.82 11.68
C ILE A 174 8.64 -17.78 10.66
N GLY A 175 7.44 -18.30 10.93
CA GLY A 175 6.71 -19.18 10.02
C GLY A 175 6.43 -18.50 8.67
N PHE A 176 5.94 -17.25 8.67
CA PHE A 176 5.68 -16.49 7.44
C PHE A 176 6.97 -16.21 6.65
N ALA A 177 8.06 -15.82 7.32
CA ALA A 177 9.32 -15.52 6.65
C ALA A 177 9.95 -16.77 6.03
N LEU A 178 9.96 -17.89 6.75
CA LEU A 178 10.46 -19.17 6.23
C LEU A 178 9.59 -19.69 5.08
N ALA A 179 8.27 -19.73 5.26
CA ALA A 179 7.34 -20.20 4.23
C ALA A 179 7.41 -19.32 2.98
N GLY A 180 7.46 -17.99 3.13
CA GLY A 180 7.61 -17.04 2.04
C GLY A 180 8.93 -17.21 1.29
N LEU A 181 10.04 -17.38 2.01
CA LEU A 181 11.36 -17.64 1.42
C LEU A 181 11.40 -18.98 0.67
N LEU A 182 10.98 -20.08 1.32
CA LEU A 182 10.98 -21.41 0.71
C LEU A 182 10.07 -21.50 -0.51
N LEU A 183 8.86 -20.92 -0.42
CA LEU A 183 7.94 -20.89 -1.56
C LEU A 183 8.52 -20.08 -2.72
N SER A 184 9.19 -18.95 -2.43
CA SER A 184 9.83 -18.10 -3.44
C SER A 184 11.03 -18.80 -4.09
N LEU A 185 11.84 -19.52 -3.31
CA LEU A 185 13.02 -20.24 -3.82
C LEU A 185 12.64 -21.44 -4.71
N PHE A 186 11.72 -22.29 -4.24
CA PHE A 186 11.50 -23.59 -4.86
C PHE A 186 10.31 -23.62 -5.83
N PHE A 187 9.29 -22.77 -5.61
CA PHE A 187 8.02 -22.90 -6.34
C PHE A 187 7.67 -21.68 -7.21
N VAL A 188 8.25 -20.52 -6.94
CA VAL A 188 8.06 -19.34 -7.79
C VAL A 188 9.05 -19.39 -8.95
N HIS A 189 8.56 -19.20 -10.18
CA HIS A 189 9.35 -19.16 -11.40
C HIS A 189 9.51 -17.70 -11.87
N GLU A 190 10.62 -17.44 -12.59
CA GLU A 190 10.90 -16.13 -13.16
C GLU A 190 9.84 -15.72 -14.18
N SER A 191 9.34 -14.47 -14.11
CA SER A 191 8.31 -13.94 -15.01
C SER A 191 8.82 -13.00 -16.11
N HIS A 192 10.10 -12.64 -16.10
CA HIS A 192 10.70 -11.70 -17.05
C HIS A 192 10.46 -12.12 -18.52
N GLY A 193 10.44 -13.43 -18.81
CA GLY A 193 10.14 -13.94 -20.14
C GLY A 193 8.72 -13.59 -20.62
N HIS A 194 7.72 -13.53 -19.72
CA HIS A 194 6.36 -13.16 -20.08
C HIS A 194 6.26 -11.67 -20.45
N ALA A 195 7.00 -10.80 -19.72
CA ALA A 195 7.08 -9.38 -20.05
C ALA A 195 7.73 -9.15 -21.45
N ARG A 196 8.81 -9.88 -21.77
CA ARG A 196 9.43 -9.82 -23.10
C ARG A 196 8.51 -10.35 -24.20
N TYR A 197 7.77 -11.41 -23.93
CA TYR A 197 6.78 -11.96 -24.88
C TYR A 197 5.65 -10.96 -25.15
N GLU A 198 5.14 -10.30 -24.10
CA GLU A 198 4.13 -9.23 -24.27
C GLU A 198 4.68 -8.07 -25.11
N ALA A 199 5.90 -7.62 -24.85
CA ALA A 199 6.54 -6.54 -25.61
C ALA A 199 6.71 -6.92 -27.11
N ALA A 200 7.11 -8.16 -27.39
CA ALA A 200 7.22 -8.64 -28.77
C ALA A 200 5.89 -8.74 -29.50
N MET A 201 4.82 -9.18 -28.81
CA MET A 201 3.46 -9.20 -29.38
C MET A 201 2.95 -7.80 -29.69
N LEU A 202 3.21 -6.82 -28.82
CA LEU A 202 2.83 -5.43 -29.06
C LEU A 202 3.57 -4.82 -30.25
N ALA A 203 4.88 -5.09 -30.35
CA ALA A 203 5.70 -4.63 -31.48
C ALA A 203 5.20 -5.20 -32.81
N SER A 204 4.93 -6.51 -32.90
CA SER A 204 4.39 -7.14 -34.10
C SER A 204 2.99 -6.66 -34.47
N ALA A 205 2.14 -6.36 -33.49
CA ALA A 205 0.81 -5.81 -33.74
C ALA A 205 0.87 -4.36 -34.28
N LEU A 206 1.86 -3.57 -33.84
CA LEU A 206 2.09 -2.21 -34.36
C LEU A 206 2.63 -2.24 -35.79
N GLU A 207 3.49 -3.20 -36.13
CA GLU A 207 4.01 -3.38 -37.51
C GLU A 207 2.92 -3.84 -38.49
N GLN A 208 1.93 -4.61 -38.03
CA GLN A 208 0.82 -5.11 -38.85
C GLN A 208 -0.39 -4.14 -38.93
N ALA A 209 -0.41 -3.10 -38.10
CA ALA A 209 -1.45 -2.09 -38.19
C ALA A 209 -1.34 -1.32 -39.53
N PRO A 210 -2.41 -1.23 -40.37
CA PRO A 210 -2.35 -0.42 -41.58
C PRO A 210 -1.99 0.99 -41.19
N ALA A 211 -0.99 1.57 -41.88
CA ALA A 211 -0.55 2.94 -41.65
C ALA A 211 -1.77 3.86 -41.68
N PRO A 212 -2.15 4.55 -40.59
CA PRO A 212 -3.22 5.54 -40.67
C PRO A 212 -2.78 6.57 -41.70
N GLY A 213 -3.63 6.81 -42.71
CA GLY A 213 -3.37 7.58 -43.92
C GLY A 213 -2.40 8.72 -43.66
N GLN A 214 -1.26 8.68 -44.32
CA GLN A 214 -0.16 9.62 -44.18
C GLN A 214 -0.64 11.05 -44.45
N LYS A 215 -0.93 11.78 -43.37
CA LYS A 215 -0.60 13.18 -43.36
C LYS A 215 0.82 13.23 -42.81
N THR A 216 1.76 13.27 -43.73
CA THR A 216 3.18 13.51 -43.48
C THR A 216 3.32 14.82 -42.71
N GLN A 217 3.46 14.71 -41.38
CA GLN A 217 4.14 15.74 -40.63
C GLN A 217 5.64 15.48 -40.76
N PRO A 218 6.45 16.52 -40.98
CA PRO A 218 7.88 16.39 -41.16
C PRO A 218 8.55 15.74 -39.95
N PRO A 219 9.66 14.97 -40.11
CA PRO A 219 10.33 14.24 -39.02
C PRO A 219 11.08 15.16 -38.04
N ASP A 220 10.81 16.45 -37.99
CA ASP A 220 11.62 17.45 -37.29
C ASP A 220 11.09 17.90 -35.92
N GLN A 221 10.31 17.14 -35.21
CA GLN A 221 10.09 17.36 -33.79
C GLN A 221 9.87 16.03 -33.04
N GLN A 222 10.87 15.16 -33.02
CA GLN A 222 11.06 14.23 -31.91
C GLN A 222 11.48 15.09 -30.70
N ALA A 223 10.48 15.66 -30.02
CA ALA A 223 10.72 16.25 -28.70
C ALA A 223 11.40 15.17 -27.85
N ALA A 224 12.63 15.43 -27.43
CA ALA A 224 13.38 14.50 -26.59
C ALA A 224 12.50 14.03 -25.44
N ALA A 225 12.50 12.72 -25.18
CA ALA A 225 11.71 12.15 -24.09
C ALA A 225 11.96 12.96 -22.80
N PRO A 226 10.89 13.36 -22.07
CA PRO A 226 11.05 14.25 -20.92
C PRO A 226 11.99 13.61 -19.90
N SER A 227 12.90 14.42 -19.32
CA SER A 227 13.82 13.92 -18.30
C SER A 227 13.05 13.44 -17.06
N PHE A 228 13.65 12.57 -16.25
CA PHE A 228 13.03 12.15 -14.99
C PHE A 228 12.70 13.35 -14.08
N LYS A 229 13.53 14.38 -14.07
CA LYS A 229 13.28 15.62 -13.33
C LYS A 229 12.01 16.33 -13.81
N ASP A 230 11.80 16.39 -15.13
CA ASP A 230 10.62 17.04 -15.72
C ASP A 230 9.36 16.25 -15.37
N ILE A 231 9.42 14.90 -15.45
CA ILE A 231 8.31 14.02 -15.07
C ILE A 231 8.01 14.17 -13.58
N PHE A 232 9.04 14.22 -12.73
CA PHE A 232 8.89 14.44 -11.29
C PHE A 232 8.19 15.77 -10.99
N LEU A 233 8.67 16.87 -11.57
CA LEU A 233 8.08 18.19 -11.37
C LEU A 233 6.66 18.27 -11.94
N PHE A 234 6.43 17.68 -13.10
CA PHE A 234 5.12 17.63 -13.73
C PHE A 234 4.10 16.88 -12.87
N THR A 235 4.48 15.68 -12.39
CA THR A 235 3.61 14.81 -11.58
C THR A 235 3.37 15.40 -10.18
N SER A 236 4.39 16.00 -9.58
CA SER A 236 4.31 16.51 -8.20
C SER A 236 3.64 17.87 -8.08
N TRP A 237 3.87 18.79 -9.06
CA TRP A 237 3.54 20.20 -8.86
C TRP A 237 2.88 20.88 -10.07
N LYS A 238 3.32 20.61 -11.31
CA LYS A 238 2.87 21.37 -12.47
C LYS A 238 1.48 20.98 -12.95
N ASN A 239 1.14 19.69 -12.91
CA ASN A 239 -0.19 19.20 -13.29
C ASN A 239 -1.13 19.19 -12.07
N ARG A 240 -2.18 20.00 -12.10
CA ARG A 240 -3.13 20.14 -10.98
C ARG A 240 -3.78 18.81 -10.57
N THR A 241 -4.15 17.99 -11.54
CA THR A 241 -4.77 16.69 -11.27
C THR A 241 -3.79 15.73 -10.61
N LEU A 242 -2.56 15.62 -11.14
CA LEU A 242 -1.53 14.73 -10.56
C LEU A 242 -1.07 15.23 -9.18
N PHE A 243 -0.95 16.55 -8.99
CA PHE A 243 -0.71 17.13 -7.65
C PHE A 243 -1.80 16.71 -6.66
N ALA A 244 -3.08 16.86 -7.02
CA ALA A 244 -4.20 16.45 -6.17
C ALA A 244 -4.16 14.95 -5.84
N VAL A 245 -3.78 14.11 -6.81
CA VAL A 245 -3.62 12.66 -6.64
C VAL A 245 -2.44 12.32 -5.74
N CYS A 246 -1.28 12.99 -5.91
CA CYS A 246 -0.09 12.76 -5.09
C CYS A 246 -0.31 13.15 -3.64
N GLN A 247 -0.92 14.33 -3.37
CA GLN A 247 -1.21 14.76 -2.00
C GLN A 247 -2.26 13.86 -1.35
N ALA A 248 -3.33 13.44 -2.08
CA ALA A 248 -4.32 12.51 -1.54
C ALA A 248 -3.71 11.14 -1.22
N GLY A 249 -2.81 10.64 -2.07
CA GLY A 249 -2.08 9.41 -1.83
C GLY A 249 -1.18 9.49 -0.59
N LEU A 250 -0.46 10.61 -0.41
CA LEU A 250 0.35 10.86 0.78
C LEU A 250 -0.53 10.86 2.04
N VAL A 251 -1.64 11.62 2.03
CA VAL A 251 -2.52 11.73 3.20
C VAL A 251 -3.25 10.41 3.48
N ASN A 252 -3.62 9.64 2.46
CA ASN A 252 -4.19 8.32 2.65
C ASN A 252 -3.23 7.38 3.43
N ASN A 253 -1.94 7.36 3.08
CA ASN A 253 -0.96 6.54 3.80
C ASN A 253 -0.47 7.20 5.10
N LEU A 254 -0.65 8.50 5.27
CA LEU A 254 -0.48 9.20 6.55
C LEU A 254 -1.48 8.65 7.58
N ASN A 255 -2.72 8.38 7.16
CA ASN A 255 -3.73 7.73 8.00
C ASN A 255 -3.32 6.33 8.44
N ASP A 256 -2.60 5.57 7.60
CA ASP A 256 -2.02 4.28 7.99
C ASP A 256 -0.97 4.45 9.10
N GLY A 257 -0.09 5.46 8.99
CA GLY A 257 0.89 5.78 10.02
C GLY A 257 0.24 6.12 11.37
N LEU A 258 -0.87 6.87 11.36
CA LEU A 258 -1.70 7.14 12.52
C LEU A 258 -2.35 5.86 13.07
N ALA A 259 -3.07 5.12 12.20
CA ALA A 259 -3.89 3.98 12.61
C ALA A 259 -3.03 2.84 13.19
N TRP A 260 -1.89 2.58 12.61
CA TRP A 260 -0.98 1.52 13.07
C TRP A 260 -0.10 1.94 14.24
N GLY A 261 0.05 3.24 14.47
CA GLY A 261 0.84 3.80 15.56
C GLY A 261 0.03 4.16 16.79
N LEU A 262 -0.88 5.13 16.66
CA LEU A 262 -1.59 5.69 17.79
C LEU A 262 -2.86 4.94 18.18
N PHE A 263 -3.59 4.30 17.27
CA PHE A 263 -4.86 3.67 17.63
C PHE A 263 -4.70 2.54 18.65
N PRO A 264 -3.70 1.64 18.57
CA PRO A 264 -3.48 0.66 19.63
C PRO A 264 -3.24 1.31 21.01
N LEU A 265 -2.53 2.44 21.05
CA LEU A 265 -2.28 3.19 22.29
C LEU A 265 -3.55 3.86 22.81
N PHE A 266 -4.35 4.47 21.90
CA PHE A 266 -5.64 5.06 22.21
C PHE A 266 -6.61 4.03 22.80
N PHE A 267 -6.74 2.86 22.18
CA PHE A 267 -7.61 1.80 22.67
C PHE A 267 -7.14 1.21 24.01
N ALA A 268 -5.82 1.07 24.20
CA ALA A 268 -5.25 0.62 25.47
C ALA A 268 -5.51 1.61 26.61
N ALA A 269 -5.43 2.92 26.34
CA ALA A 269 -5.76 3.98 27.30
C ALA A 269 -7.25 3.95 27.69
N HIS A 270 -8.13 3.42 26.83
CA HIS A 270 -9.55 3.22 27.11
C HIS A 270 -9.87 1.81 27.63
N SER A 271 -8.88 1.13 28.22
CA SER A 271 -9.03 -0.15 28.90
C SER A 271 -9.48 -1.34 28.03
N LEU A 272 -9.29 -1.28 26.69
CA LEU A 272 -9.52 -2.44 25.86
C LEU A 272 -8.45 -3.51 26.11
N SER A 273 -8.89 -4.77 26.06
CA SER A 273 -7.97 -5.90 26.09
C SER A 273 -7.10 -5.94 24.82
N ILE A 274 -5.91 -6.55 24.92
CA ILE A 274 -5.01 -6.69 23.75
C ILE A 274 -5.70 -7.43 22.60
N ALA A 275 -6.53 -8.44 22.90
CA ALA A 275 -7.32 -9.16 21.92
C ALA A 275 -8.31 -8.24 21.18
N GLN A 276 -9.00 -7.36 21.89
CA GLN A 276 -9.91 -6.37 21.28
C GLN A 276 -9.15 -5.37 20.43
N ILE A 277 -7.98 -4.91 20.88
CA ILE A 277 -7.10 -4.03 20.10
C ILE A 277 -6.67 -4.72 18.80
N GLY A 278 -6.26 -6.00 18.87
CA GLY A 278 -5.91 -6.79 17.70
C GLY A 278 -7.07 -6.94 16.71
N LEU A 279 -8.29 -7.15 17.22
CA LEU A 279 -9.48 -7.24 16.38
C LEU A 279 -9.78 -5.89 15.67
N LEU A 280 -9.74 -4.76 16.39
CA LEU A 280 -9.93 -3.44 15.81
C LEU A 280 -8.84 -3.11 14.77
N ALA A 281 -7.56 -3.42 15.07
CA ALA A 281 -6.45 -3.25 14.13
C ALA A 281 -6.60 -4.11 12.87
N GLY A 282 -7.28 -5.25 12.97
CA GLY A 282 -7.57 -6.14 11.84
C GLY A 282 -8.78 -5.70 11.01
N ILE A 283 -9.82 -5.11 11.62
CA ILE A 283 -11.03 -4.68 10.90
C ILE A 283 -10.70 -3.71 9.78
N TYR A 284 -9.86 -2.72 10.03
CA TYR A 284 -9.47 -1.70 9.05
C TYR A 284 -8.90 -2.31 7.76
N PRO A 285 -7.77 -3.04 7.78
CA PRO A 285 -7.21 -3.65 6.58
C PRO A 285 -8.08 -4.79 6.01
N GLY A 286 -8.88 -5.45 6.83
CA GLY A 286 -9.83 -6.49 6.41
C GLY A 286 -10.93 -5.92 5.51
N VAL A 287 -11.59 -4.86 5.94
CA VAL A 287 -12.62 -4.17 5.15
C VAL A 287 -11.99 -3.56 3.89
N TRP A 288 -10.83 -2.90 4.02
CA TRP A 288 -10.10 -2.37 2.90
C TRP A 288 -9.80 -3.44 1.84
N GLY A 289 -9.17 -4.56 2.23
CA GLY A 289 -8.82 -5.64 1.31
C GLY A 289 -10.05 -6.27 0.64
N ALA A 290 -11.11 -6.52 1.39
CA ALA A 290 -12.33 -7.13 0.87
C ALA A 290 -13.07 -6.22 -0.12
N THR A 291 -13.21 -4.93 0.20
CA THR A 291 -14.00 -3.99 -0.62
C THR A 291 -13.22 -3.48 -1.83
N GLN A 292 -11.89 -3.53 -1.82
CA GLN A 292 -11.04 -3.07 -2.92
C GLN A 292 -11.28 -3.84 -4.22
N LEU A 293 -11.70 -5.10 -4.16
CA LEU A 293 -12.07 -5.88 -5.33
C LEU A 293 -13.23 -5.23 -6.13
N LEU A 294 -14.14 -4.55 -5.43
CA LEU A 294 -15.31 -3.90 -6.03
C LEU A 294 -15.04 -2.45 -6.42
N THR A 295 -14.30 -1.71 -5.59
CA THR A 295 -14.12 -0.25 -5.74
C THR A 295 -13.29 0.11 -6.97
N GLY A 296 -12.32 -0.72 -7.37
CA GLY A 296 -11.57 -0.53 -8.60
C GLY A 296 -12.48 -0.53 -9.84
N ALA A 297 -13.34 -1.56 -9.97
CA ALA A 297 -14.31 -1.65 -11.06
C ALA A 297 -15.39 -0.56 -10.99
N LEU A 298 -15.81 -0.18 -9.79
CA LEU A 298 -16.78 0.89 -9.59
C LEU A 298 -16.25 2.23 -10.07
N SER A 299 -14.96 2.53 -9.83
CA SER A 299 -14.33 3.77 -10.29
C SER A 299 -14.28 3.92 -11.81
N ASP A 300 -14.29 2.79 -12.55
CA ASP A 300 -14.38 2.78 -14.01
C ASP A 300 -15.78 3.15 -14.54
N ARG A 301 -16.80 3.10 -13.67
CA ARG A 301 -18.20 3.41 -14.02
C ARG A 301 -18.65 4.79 -13.59
N ILE A 302 -18.35 5.17 -12.35
CA ILE A 302 -18.87 6.41 -11.76
C ILE A 302 -17.89 7.58 -11.79
N GLY A 303 -16.62 7.34 -12.15
CA GLY A 303 -15.57 8.36 -12.24
C GLY A 303 -14.55 8.27 -11.11
N ARG A 304 -13.40 8.90 -11.34
CA ARG A 304 -12.26 8.85 -10.40
C ARG A 304 -12.40 9.88 -9.29
N LYS A 305 -12.69 11.13 -9.68
CA LYS A 305 -12.74 12.26 -8.74
C LYS A 305 -13.72 12.05 -7.60
N GLY A 306 -14.97 11.68 -7.92
CA GLY A 306 -16.02 11.48 -6.92
C GLY A 306 -15.67 10.41 -5.90
N MET A 307 -15.04 9.30 -6.34
CA MET A 307 -14.62 8.22 -5.46
C MET A 307 -13.48 8.63 -4.53
N ILE A 308 -12.47 9.35 -5.05
CA ILE A 308 -11.35 9.85 -4.23
C ILE A 308 -11.87 10.85 -3.20
N VAL A 309 -12.70 11.81 -3.60
CA VAL A 309 -13.30 12.81 -2.67
C VAL A 309 -14.11 12.11 -1.60
N GLY A 310 -15.09 11.28 -2.00
CA GLY A 310 -15.94 10.57 -1.05
C GLY A 310 -15.15 9.70 -0.08
N GLY A 311 -14.14 8.99 -0.58
CA GLY A 311 -13.28 8.16 0.25
C GLY A 311 -12.42 8.96 1.24
N MET A 312 -11.84 10.10 0.83
CA MET A 312 -11.05 10.96 1.72
C MET A 312 -11.94 11.62 2.79
N LEU A 313 -13.12 12.12 2.41
CA LEU A 313 -14.07 12.68 3.36
C LEU A 313 -14.56 11.64 4.36
N LEU A 314 -14.86 10.41 3.88
CA LEU A 314 -15.26 9.29 4.74
C LEU A 314 -14.16 8.90 5.73
N GLN A 315 -12.89 8.83 5.29
CA GLN A 315 -11.76 8.59 6.17
C GLN A 315 -11.63 9.70 7.23
N GLY A 316 -11.68 10.97 6.80
CA GLY A 316 -11.60 12.12 7.73
C GLY A 316 -12.69 12.08 8.79
N VAL A 317 -13.94 11.80 8.40
CA VAL A 317 -15.06 11.63 9.33
C VAL A 317 -14.86 10.43 10.25
N ALA A 318 -14.48 9.26 9.71
CA ALA A 318 -14.26 8.05 10.51
C ALA A 318 -13.16 8.25 11.57
N ILE A 319 -12.03 8.86 11.20
CA ILE A 319 -10.95 9.18 12.13
C ILE A 319 -11.42 10.20 13.18
N GLY A 320 -12.15 11.24 12.77
CA GLY A 320 -12.64 12.28 13.67
C GLY A 320 -13.70 11.79 14.66
N LEU A 321 -14.49 10.80 14.29
CA LEU A 321 -15.48 10.18 15.17
C LEU A 321 -14.85 9.27 16.24
N LEU A 322 -13.66 8.73 15.98
CA LEU A 322 -13.03 7.76 16.88
C LEU A 322 -12.85 8.28 18.32
N PRO A 323 -12.33 9.49 18.59
CA PRO A 323 -12.23 10.01 19.94
C PRO A 323 -13.56 10.52 20.54
N LEU A 324 -14.58 10.74 19.72
CA LEU A 324 -15.90 11.24 20.15
C LEU A 324 -16.84 10.10 20.57
N LEU A 325 -16.65 8.92 20.00
CA LEU A 325 -17.46 7.75 20.27
C LEU A 325 -16.77 6.83 21.27
N HIS A 326 -17.53 6.15 22.11
CA HIS A 326 -17.00 5.29 23.15
C HIS A 326 -17.56 3.87 23.03
N GLY A 327 -16.69 2.90 23.26
CA GLY A 327 -17.05 1.50 23.26
C GLY A 327 -16.66 0.74 21.98
N PHE A 328 -16.41 -0.54 22.16
CA PHE A 328 -15.86 -1.43 21.14
C PHE A 328 -16.64 -1.40 19.82
N GLY A 329 -17.98 -1.47 19.89
CA GLY A 329 -18.83 -1.52 18.69
C GLY A 329 -18.73 -0.25 17.82
N TRP A 330 -18.67 0.91 18.44
CA TRP A 330 -18.51 2.17 17.72
C TRP A 330 -17.11 2.31 17.11
N TRP A 331 -16.08 1.89 17.83
CA TRP A 331 -14.72 1.87 17.30
C TRP A 331 -14.57 0.86 16.17
N ALA A 332 -15.23 -0.31 16.26
CA ALA A 332 -15.27 -1.28 15.16
C ALA A 332 -15.92 -0.69 13.89
N LEU A 333 -17.04 0.06 14.07
CA LEU A 333 -17.69 0.76 12.97
C LEU A 333 -16.75 1.82 12.34
N THR A 334 -16.07 2.63 13.15
CA THR A 334 -15.14 3.66 12.62
C THR A 334 -13.96 3.01 11.90
N MET A 335 -13.42 1.88 12.38
CA MET A 335 -12.38 1.11 11.68
C MET A 335 -12.89 0.55 10.34
N GLY A 336 -14.14 0.06 10.30
CA GLY A 336 -14.77 -0.39 9.06
C GLY A 336 -14.96 0.75 8.06
N LEU A 337 -15.47 1.90 8.51
CA LEU A 337 -15.65 3.09 7.65
C LEU A 337 -14.31 3.63 7.13
N LEU A 338 -13.26 3.63 7.97
CA LEU A 338 -11.90 3.98 7.54
C LEU A 338 -11.41 3.02 6.45
N GLY A 339 -11.61 1.71 6.62
CA GLY A 339 -11.26 0.70 5.63
C GLY A 339 -12.00 0.87 4.31
N LEU A 340 -13.30 1.15 4.37
CA LEU A 340 -14.12 1.42 3.17
C LEU A 340 -13.64 2.70 2.47
N GLY A 341 -13.39 3.78 3.22
CA GLY A 341 -12.86 5.03 2.67
C GLY A 341 -11.52 4.82 1.96
N THR A 342 -10.61 4.06 2.56
CA THR A 342 -9.32 3.71 1.95
C THR A 342 -9.48 2.88 0.69
N ALA A 343 -10.42 1.92 0.67
CA ALA A 343 -10.70 1.11 -0.52
C ALA A 343 -11.26 1.94 -1.69
N LEU A 344 -12.03 3.00 -1.43
CA LEU A 344 -12.51 3.92 -2.46
C LEU A 344 -11.37 4.74 -3.08
N VAL A 345 -10.36 5.08 -2.28
CA VAL A 345 -9.26 5.99 -2.66
C VAL A 345 -8.13 5.24 -3.35
N TYR A 346 -7.62 4.19 -2.73
CA TYR A 346 -6.33 3.58 -3.07
C TYR A 346 -6.21 3.12 -4.53
N PRO A 347 -7.10 2.27 -5.11
CA PRO A 347 -7.01 1.84 -6.49
C PRO A 347 -7.33 2.98 -7.47
N THR A 348 -8.20 3.89 -7.05
CA THR A 348 -8.70 4.99 -7.87
C THR A 348 -7.62 6.06 -8.14
N LEU A 349 -6.76 6.33 -7.15
CA LEU A 349 -5.61 7.23 -7.31
C LEU A 349 -4.64 6.70 -8.37
N LEU A 350 -4.31 5.42 -8.33
CA LEU A 350 -3.41 4.80 -9.30
C LEU A 350 -4.00 4.83 -10.71
N ALA A 351 -5.30 4.59 -10.83
CA ALA A 351 -6.02 4.68 -12.10
C ALA A 351 -6.01 6.13 -12.64
N ALA A 352 -6.22 7.13 -11.79
CA ALA A 352 -6.17 8.54 -12.18
C ALA A 352 -4.77 8.96 -12.68
N VAL A 353 -3.68 8.47 -12.07
CA VAL A 353 -2.32 8.68 -12.60
C VAL A 353 -2.18 8.06 -14.00
N ALA A 354 -2.67 6.83 -14.17
CA ALA A 354 -2.58 6.12 -15.44
C ALA A 354 -3.41 6.78 -16.55
N ASP A 355 -4.54 7.43 -16.20
CA ASP A 355 -5.39 8.14 -17.15
C ASP A 355 -4.75 9.44 -17.66
N VAL A 356 -3.95 10.14 -16.83
CA VAL A 356 -3.33 11.44 -17.17
C VAL A 356 -1.93 11.29 -17.77
N ALA A 357 -1.15 10.31 -17.30
CA ALA A 357 0.23 10.14 -17.73
C ALA A 357 0.32 9.53 -19.14
N HIS A 358 1.14 10.15 -20.01
CA HIS A 358 1.40 9.63 -21.34
C HIS A 358 2.03 8.22 -21.28
N PRO A 359 1.71 7.30 -22.18
CA PRO A 359 2.23 5.93 -22.16
C PRO A 359 3.76 5.81 -21.98
N ASP A 360 4.52 6.66 -22.67
CA ASP A 360 6.00 6.61 -22.69
C ASP A 360 6.65 6.87 -21.34
N TRP A 361 6.01 7.69 -20.47
CA TRP A 361 6.55 8.02 -19.16
C TRP A 361 5.60 7.69 -17.99
N ARG A 362 4.51 6.96 -18.26
CA ARG A 362 3.52 6.54 -17.25
C ARG A 362 4.14 5.78 -16.09
N ALA A 363 5.09 4.88 -16.37
CA ALA A 363 5.79 4.12 -15.35
C ALA A 363 6.55 5.05 -14.38
N SER A 364 7.19 6.08 -14.90
CA SER A 364 7.90 7.08 -14.10
C SER A 364 6.92 7.92 -13.27
N ALA A 365 5.78 8.34 -13.82
CA ALA A 365 4.75 9.07 -13.09
C ALA A 365 4.14 8.24 -11.94
N VAL A 366 3.88 6.95 -12.18
CA VAL A 366 3.45 6.01 -11.14
C VAL A 366 4.51 5.85 -10.06
N GLY A 367 5.80 5.82 -10.44
CA GLY A 367 6.91 5.80 -9.50
C GLY A 367 6.95 7.04 -8.59
N VAL A 368 6.77 8.23 -9.16
CA VAL A 368 6.68 9.49 -8.41
C VAL A 368 5.48 9.51 -7.46
N TYR A 369 4.30 9.10 -7.96
CA TYR A 369 3.11 8.96 -7.13
C TYR A 369 3.35 8.00 -5.95
N ARG A 370 3.95 6.84 -6.20
CA ARG A 370 4.25 5.86 -5.14
C ARG A 370 5.24 6.41 -4.11
N LEU A 371 6.22 7.18 -4.53
CA LEU A 371 7.14 7.84 -3.60
C LEU A 371 6.38 8.75 -2.63
N TRP A 372 5.50 9.63 -3.13
CA TRP A 372 4.67 10.50 -2.29
C TRP A 372 3.75 9.69 -1.38
N ARG A 373 3.04 8.73 -1.94
CA ARG A 373 2.14 7.86 -1.19
C ARG A 373 2.87 7.12 -0.06
N ASP A 374 3.96 6.44 -0.36
CA ASP A 374 4.66 5.59 0.62
C ASP A 374 5.41 6.43 1.68
N SER A 375 5.82 7.65 1.35
CA SER A 375 6.32 8.63 2.32
C SER A 375 5.25 9.01 3.37
N GLY A 376 3.97 8.85 3.04
CA GLY A 376 2.86 9.07 3.95
C GLY A 376 2.96 8.25 5.23
N TYR A 377 3.45 7.00 5.19
CA TYR A 377 3.65 6.18 6.39
C TYR A 377 4.59 6.85 7.41
N ALA A 378 5.75 7.31 6.93
CA ALA A 378 6.75 7.94 7.78
C ALA A 378 6.30 9.32 8.27
N ILE A 379 5.78 10.15 7.37
CA ILE A 379 5.27 11.49 7.69
C ILE A 379 4.09 11.39 8.65
N GLY A 380 3.18 10.43 8.43
CA GLY A 380 2.02 10.19 9.27
C GLY A 380 2.40 9.75 10.69
N ALA A 381 3.31 8.80 10.81
CA ALA A 381 3.76 8.34 12.11
C ALA A 381 4.53 9.45 12.86
N LEU A 382 5.39 10.21 12.17
CA LEU A 382 6.10 11.33 12.77
C LEU A 382 5.12 12.43 13.21
N LEU A 383 4.22 12.86 12.35
CA LEU A 383 3.24 13.89 12.65
C LEU A 383 2.31 13.46 13.80
N ALA A 384 1.80 12.21 13.73
CA ALA A 384 0.94 11.66 14.77
C ALA A 384 1.67 11.59 16.12
N GLY A 385 2.93 11.15 16.14
CA GLY A 385 3.73 11.08 17.34
C GLY A 385 3.98 12.46 17.95
N VAL A 386 4.48 13.42 17.16
CA VAL A 386 4.76 14.78 17.61
C VAL A 386 3.48 15.47 18.13
N LEU A 387 2.38 15.37 17.39
CA LEU A 387 1.12 15.95 17.84
C LEU A 387 0.61 15.30 19.14
N ALA A 388 0.80 13.98 19.29
CA ALA A 388 0.41 13.27 20.49
C ALA A 388 1.27 13.68 21.70
N ASP A 389 2.57 13.88 21.50
CA ASP A 389 3.48 14.34 22.55
C ASP A 389 3.18 15.80 22.97
N LEU A 390 2.79 16.66 22.05
CA LEU A 390 2.51 18.08 22.33
C LEU A 390 1.11 18.33 22.86
N PHE A 391 0.09 17.69 22.30
CA PHE A 391 -1.32 18.00 22.56
C PHE A 391 -2.12 16.81 23.09
N GLY A 392 -1.51 15.62 23.20
CA GLY A 392 -2.19 14.39 23.57
C GLY A 392 -2.79 13.63 22.38
N VAL A 393 -3.01 12.34 22.59
CA VAL A 393 -3.44 11.40 21.53
C VAL A 393 -4.78 11.80 20.88
N THR A 394 -5.74 12.27 21.68
CA THR A 394 -7.07 12.70 21.20
C THR A 394 -6.97 13.84 20.19
N TRP A 395 -6.18 14.88 20.51
CA TRP A 395 -5.97 16.02 19.61
C TRP A 395 -5.18 15.63 18.36
N ALA A 396 -4.18 14.76 18.50
CA ALA A 396 -3.43 14.25 17.35
C ALA A 396 -4.36 13.56 16.33
N ILE A 397 -5.27 12.71 16.81
CA ILE A 397 -6.28 12.04 15.98
C ILE A 397 -7.18 13.08 15.31
N GLY A 398 -7.68 14.09 16.07
CA GLY A 398 -8.56 15.13 15.54
C GLY A 398 -7.91 16.01 14.47
N ILE A 399 -6.65 16.41 14.67
CA ILE A 399 -5.90 17.22 13.70
C ILE A 399 -5.67 16.43 12.42
N ILE A 400 -5.29 15.16 12.50
CA ILE A 400 -5.06 14.30 11.32
C ILE A 400 -6.39 14.03 10.60
N ALA A 401 -7.49 13.87 11.34
CA ALA A 401 -8.83 13.78 10.75
C ALA A 401 -9.17 15.04 9.93
N GLY A 402 -8.90 16.22 10.48
CA GLY A 402 -9.05 17.50 9.77
C GLY A 402 -8.20 17.61 8.52
N LEU A 403 -6.92 17.21 8.59
CA LEU A 403 -6.02 17.16 7.43
C LEU A 403 -6.52 16.22 6.35
N THR A 404 -7.04 15.05 6.75
CA THR A 404 -7.60 14.06 5.81
C THR A 404 -8.86 14.61 5.12
N PHE A 405 -9.75 15.21 5.89
CA PHE A 405 -10.95 15.87 5.35
C PHE A 405 -10.58 17.01 4.39
N LEU A 406 -9.64 17.85 4.79
CA LEU A 406 -9.14 18.96 3.95
C LEU A 406 -8.51 18.44 2.65
N SER A 407 -7.77 17.32 2.70
CA SER A 407 -7.23 16.66 1.50
C SER A 407 -8.35 16.28 0.51
N GLY A 408 -9.48 15.76 1.00
CA GLY A 408 -10.66 15.50 0.18
C GLY A 408 -11.22 16.77 -0.47
N VAL A 409 -11.30 17.88 0.29
CA VAL A 409 -11.74 19.20 -0.23
C VAL A 409 -10.76 19.74 -1.29
N VAL A 410 -9.44 19.57 -1.09
CA VAL A 410 -8.43 19.93 -2.09
C VAL A 410 -8.62 19.12 -3.38
N VAL A 411 -8.86 17.81 -3.28
CA VAL A 411 -9.17 16.99 -4.47
C VAL A 411 -10.42 17.52 -5.18
N GLN A 412 -11.48 17.87 -4.42
CA GLN A 412 -12.72 18.41 -5.00
C GLN A 412 -12.49 19.70 -5.78
N GLY A 413 -11.65 20.61 -5.26
CA GLY A 413 -11.39 21.90 -5.88
C GLY A 413 -10.37 21.87 -7.02
N VAL A 414 -9.36 21.00 -6.93
CA VAL A 414 -8.16 21.05 -7.79
C VAL A 414 -8.17 19.98 -8.87
N MET A 415 -8.67 18.76 -8.57
CA MET A 415 -8.65 17.64 -9.50
C MET A 415 -9.73 17.78 -10.58
N ALA A 416 -9.37 17.58 -11.85
CA ALA A 416 -10.33 17.34 -12.91
C ALA A 416 -10.71 15.85 -12.97
N GLU A 417 -11.96 15.53 -13.42
CA GLU A 417 -12.35 14.14 -13.69
C GLU A 417 -11.48 13.57 -14.82
N THR A 418 -10.87 12.42 -14.59
CA THR A 418 -9.94 11.80 -15.55
C THR A 418 -10.59 10.73 -16.40
N LEU A 419 -11.76 10.21 -15.99
CA LEU A 419 -12.50 9.25 -16.79
C LEU A 419 -13.11 9.92 -18.03
N SER A 420 -12.70 9.50 -19.23
CA SER A 420 -13.19 10.05 -20.47
C SER A 420 -14.69 9.82 -20.63
N ARG A 421 -15.48 10.87 -20.95
CA ARG A 421 -16.93 10.81 -21.21
C ARG A 421 -17.30 9.82 -22.35
N LYS A 422 -16.39 9.54 -23.28
CA LYS A 422 -16.58 8.52 -24.33
C LYS A 422 -16.67 7.10 -23.74
N ARG A 423 -15.88 6.78 -22.72
CA ARG A 423 -15.95 5.49 -22.01
C ARG A 423 -17.22 5.33 -21.18
N LEU A 424 -17.70 6.41 -20.55
CA LEU A 424 -18.95 6.38 -19.79
C LEU A 424 -20.16 6.04 -20.65
N LYS A 425 -20.24 6.55 -21.90
CA LYS A 425 -21.34 6.22 -22.84
C LYS A 425 -21.31 4.78 -23.31
N GLN A 426 -20.13 4.16 -23.49
CA GLN A 426 -20.02 2.76 -23.91
C GLN A 426 -20.43 1.76 -22.81
N VAL A 427 -20.26 2.10 -21.55
CA VAL A 427 -20.65 1.25 -20.41
C VAL A 427 -22.15 1.36 -20.10
N SER A 428 -22.82 2.48 -20.46
CA SER A 428 -24.27 2.66 -20.26
C SER A 428 -25.13 2.04 -21.37
N THR A 429 -24.52 1.55 -22.46
CA THR A 429 -25.23 0.97 -23.62
C THR A 429 -24.93 -0.53 -23.82
N GLY A 430 -24.17 -1.18 -22.97
CA GLY A 430 -23.93 -2.62 -22.89
C GLY A 430 -24.26 -3.17 -21.50
#